data_7c5cb43042ff91c9f3a381b8659ee9ae
#
_entry.id   7c5cb43042ff91c9f3a381b8659ee9ae
#
_cell.length_a   1.000
_cell.length_b   1.000
_cell.length_c   1.000
_cell.angle_alpha   90.00
_cell.angle_beta   90.00
_cell.angle_gamma   90.00
#
_symmetry.space_group_name_H-M   'P 1'
#
loop_
_entity.id
_entity.type
_entity.pdbx_description
1 polymer ?
#
loop_
_entity_poly.entity_id
_entity_poly.type
_entity_poly.pdbx_seq_one_letter_code
_entity_poly.pdbx_strand_id
1 'polypeptide(L)'
;MPRRNIKTETDTTPQTSRTNDDIFPTPALRSQNLRFSYEIARGEQGVLTFEPYKSILLPHWRFRTVPIAEDSSRTLDNAFKHYVGKKDFVGADMARKFIQMGMTRAKRYANHAGGRKYEKSELALEKEGKKGAKRTQLPKSTGHKGMEEKLAASEVFKKVWRKCTEDSEYLELKREWQKEKKAYVKAGGEVEKQVYGSGKKMVRKDEHEDIDSKIKTEESDYE
;
A
#
# COMPACT_ATOMS: atom_id res chain seq x y z
N MET A 1 -41.80 52.41 11.25
CA MET A 1 -40.68 51.55 11.72
C MET A 1 -39.98 51.02 10.48
N PRO A 2 -38.72 51.44 10.16
CA PRO A 2 -38.02 50.97 8.95
C PRO A 2 -37.43 49.58 9.18
N ARG A 3 -37.63 48.67 8.23
CA ARG A 3 -37.01 47.30 8.22
C ARG A 3 -35.53 47.42 7.90
N ARG A 4 -34.69 46.87 8.79
CA ARG A 4 -33.23 46.76 8.57
C ARG A 4 -32.98 45.64 7.55
N ASN A 5 -32.36 45.99 6.40
CA ASN A 5 -31.76 45.04 5.46
C ASN A 5 -30.49 44.45 6.09
N ILE A 6 -30.52 43.15 6.37
CA ILE A 6 -29.34 42.39 6.72
C ILE A 6 -28.67 42.02 5.40
N LYS A 7 -27.57 42.66 5.08
CA LYS A 7 -26.64 42.20 4.02
C LYS A 7 -25.95 40.95 4.51
N THR A 8 -26.28 39.80 3.93
CA THR A 8 -25.48 38.58 4.06
C THR A 8 -24.21 38.76 3.24
N GLU A 9 -23.11 39.07 3.90
CA GLU A 9 -21.77 38.96 3.29
C GLU A 9 -21.49 37.46 3.07
N THR A 10 -21.47 37.05 1.81
CA THR A 10 -20.95 35.73 1.41
C THR A 10 -19.46 35.80 1.50
N ASP A 11 -18.91 35.21 2.58
CA ASP A 11 -17.49 34.99 2.75
C ASP A 11 -17.01 33.96 1.70
N THR A 12 -16.55 34.48 0.56
CA THR A 12 -15.97 33.69 -0.52
C THR A 12 -14.48 33.57 -0.25
N THR A 13 -14.12 32.71 0.71
CA THR A 13 -12.73 32.30 0.89
C THR A 13 -12.27 31.58 -0.38
N PRO A 14 -11.21 32.01 -1.09
CA PRO A 14 -10.75 31.33 -2.28
C PRO A 14 -10.25 29.92 -1.89
N GLN A 15 -10.94 28.89 -2.39
CA GLN A 15 -10.46 27.50 -2.32
C GLN A 15 -9.21 27.41 -3.19
N THR A 16 -8.03 27.54 -2.58
CA THR A 16 -6.77 27.23 -3.21
C THR A 16 -6.80 25.75 -3.58
N SER A 17 -6.80 25.44 -4.89
CA SER A 17 -6.73 24.08 -5.40
C SER A 17 -5.43 23.43 -4.90
N ARG A 18 -5.56 22.41 -4.06
CA ARG A 18 -4.40 21.65 -3.53
C ARG A 18 -3.67 21.02 -4.70
N THR A 19 -2.37 21.23 -4.75
CA THR A 19 -1.50 20.60 -5.74
C THR A 19 -1.21 19.13 -5.36
N ASN A 20 -0.71 18.34 -6.29
CA ASN A 20 -0.29 16.96 -5.98
C ASN A 20 0.85 16.95 -4.95
N ASP A 21 1.71 17.96 -4.90
CA ASP A 21 2.78 18.09 -3.91
C ASP A 21 2.23 18.30 -2.48
N ASP A 22 1.06 18.93 -2.35
CA ASP A 22 0.37 19.11 -1.07
C ASP A 22 -0.33 17.83 -0.61
N ILE A 23 -0.85 17.04 -1.55
CA ILE A 23 -1.59 15.80 -1.27
C ILE A 23 -0.63 14.63 -1.06
N PHE A 24 0.43 14.54 -1.86
CA PHE A 24 1.42 13.47 -1.88
C PHE A 24 2.84 14.00 -1.66
N PRO A 25 3.17 14.50 -0.46
CA PRO A 25 4.52 14.97 -0.15
C PRO A 25 5.54 13.84 -0.25
N THR A 26 6.81 14.22 -0.48
CA THR A 26 7.94 13.30 -0.71
C THR A 26 8.95 13.32 0.46
N PRO A 27 8.60 12.83 1.65
CA PRO A 27 9.44 12.95 2.84
C PRO A 27 10.77 12.18 2.74
N ALA A 28 10.83 11.06 2.01
CA ALA A 28 12.06 10.30 1.83
C ALA A 28 13.12 11.05 0.99
N LEU A 29 12.74 12.01 0.16
CA LEU A 29 13.69 12.85 -0.55
C LEU A 29 14.37 13.89 0.36
N ARG A 30 13.75 14.21 1.50
CA ARG A 30 14.27 15.17 2.48
C ARG A 30 15.03 14.51 3.65
N SER A 31 14.89 13.18 3.81
CA SER A 31 15.50 12.44 4.91
C SER A 31 16.13 11.15 4.40
N GLN A 32 17.47 11.11 4.38
CA GLN A 32 18.24 9.94 3.97
C GLN A 32 18.00 8.74 4.91
N ASN A 33 17.88 8.99 6.22
CA ASN A 33 17.53 7.95 7.18
C ASN A 33 16.16 7.33 6.87
N LEU A 34 15.11 8.16 6.66
CA LEU A 34 13.79 7.67 6.26
C LEU A 34 13.84 6.91 4.93
N ARG A 35 14.58 7.43 3.93
CA ARG A 35 14.73 6.80 2.61
C ARG A 35 15.32 5.39 2.72
N PHE A 36 16.33 5.19 3.54
CA PHE A 36 17.03 3.91 3.65
C PHE A 36 16.52 3.01 4.78
N SER A 37 15.67 3.53 5.70
CA SER A 37 14.94 2.70 6.66
C SER A 37 13.84 1.87 5.99
N TYR A 38 13.41 2.25 4.78
CA TYR A 38 12.45 1.47 4.00
C TYR A 38 13.04 0.12 3.60
N GLU A 39 12.24 -0.95 3.75
CA GLU A 39 12.58 -2.31 3.31
C GLU A 39 11.57 -2.79 2.26
N ILE A 40 12.09 -3.30 1.14
CA ILE A 40 11.26 -3.93 0.13
C ILE A 40 10.83 -5.29 0.67
N ALA A 41 9.66 -5.35 1.28
CA ALA A 41 9.10 -6.60 1.77
C ALA A 41 8.22 -7.27 0.69
N ARG A 42 7.99 -8.57 0.82
CA ARG A 42 7.16 -9.35 -0.10
C ARG A 42 5.71 -8.85 -0.09
N GLY A 43 5.15 -8.70 -1.28
CA GLY A 43 3.75 -8.32 -1.46
C GLY A 43 3.39 -6.98 -0.81
N GLU A 44 2.35 -6.98 0.00
CA GLU A 44 1.84 -5.82 0.73
C GLU A 44 2.40 -5.68 2.16
N GLN A 45 3.37 -6.49 2.55
CA GLN A 45 3.92 -6.46 3.91
C GLN A 45 4.53 -5.09 4.22
N GLY A 46 4.29 -4.61 5.45
CA GLY A 46 4.80 -3.33 5.94
C GLY A 46 4.04 -2.09 5.49
N VAL A 47 3.08 -2.21 4.54
CA VAL A 47 2.35 -1.04 4.00
C VAL A 47 1.57 -0.26 5.06
N LEU A 48 1.09 -0.92 6.11
CA LEU A 48 0.33 -0.31 7.19
C LEU A 48 1.17 0.12 8.40
N THR A 49 2.50 0.03 8.30
CA THR A 49 3.42 0.35 9.41
C THR A 49 4.47 1.38 9.05
N PHE A 50 4.69 1.66 7.74
CA PHE A 50 5.72 2.58 7.30
C PHE A 50 5.20 4.02 7.23
N GLU A 51 5.58 4.83 8.22
CA GLU A 51 5.24 6.25 8.29
C GLU A 51 6.33 7.14 7.65
N PRO A 52 5.97 8.30 7.11
CA PRO A 52 4.63 8.90 7.09
C PRO A 52 3.78 8.50 5.88
N TYR A 53 4.31 7.68 4.95
CA TYR A 53 3.63 7.31 3.71
C TYR A 53 2.31 6.56 3.95
N LYS A 54 2.23 5.75 5.01
CA LYS A 54 0.95 5.14 5.40
C LYS A 54 -0.12 6.20 5.66
N SER A 55 0.21 7.20 6.48
CA SER A 55 -0.76 8.26 6.83
C SER A 55 -1.14 9.14 5.64
N ILE A 56 -0.26 9.30 4.65
CA ILE A 56 -0.52 10.01 3.40
C ILE A 56 -1.47 9.21 2.50
N LEU A 57 -1.23 7.90 2.32
CA LEU A 57 -1.91 7.09 1.30
C LEU A 57 -3.18 6.40 1.82
N LEU A 58 -3.24 6.05 3.10
CA LEU A 58 -4.37 5.31 3.69
C LEU A 58 -5.72 6.02 3.54
N PRO A 59 -5.85 7.36 3.64
CA PRO A 59 -7.12 8.05 3.41
C PRO A 59 -7.72 7.82 2.02
N HIS A 60 -6.89 7.54 1.02
CA HIS A 60 -7.29 7.32 -0.36
C HIS A 60 -7.60 5.86 -0.69
N TRP A 61 -7.33 4.93 0.23
CA TRP A 61 -7.51 3.50 0.01
C TRP A 61 -8.90 3.03 0.44
N ARG A 62 -9.73 2.65 -0.54
CA ARG A 62 -11.12 2.19 -0.36
C ARG A 62 -11.45 1.12 -1.41
N PHE A 63 -12.25 0.10 -1.04
CA PHE A 63 -12.66 -0.99 -1.96
C PHE A 63 -14.07 -1.53 -1.67
N ARG A 64 -14.96 -0.68 -1.12
CA ARG A 64 -16.30 -1.12 -0.68
C ARG A 64 -17.18 -1.53 -1.85
N THR A 65 -17.25 -0.74 -2.91
CA THR A 65 -18.01 -0.95 -4.13
C THR A 65 -17.11 -0.76 -5.35
N VAL A 66 -17.56 -1.18 -6.53
CA VAL A 66 -16.77 -1.01 -7.76
C VAL A 66 -16.47 0.45 -8.05
N PRO A 67 -17.43 1.40 -8.06
CA PRO A 67 -17.13 2.81 -8.29
C PRO A 67 -16.14 3.39 -7.27
N ILE A 68 -16.26 3.01 -6.00
CA ILE A 68 -15.31 3.43 -4.95
C ILE A 68 -13.92 2.85 -5.19
N ALA A 69 -13.83 1.60 -5.64
CA ALA A 69 -12.57 0.96 -5.98
C ALA A 69 -11.90 1.61 -7.21
N GLU A 70 -12.68 2.00 -8.22
CA GLU A 70 -12.20 2.73 -9.39
C GLU A 70 -11.62 4.09 -9.02
N ASP A 71 -12.34 4.87 -8.21
CA ASP A 71 -11.88 6.16 -7.74
C ASP A 71 -10.62 6.05 -6.87
N SER A 72 -10.63 5.11 -5.93
CA SER A 72 -9.48 4.82 -5.06
C SER A 72 -8.26 4.36 -5.86
N SER A 73 -8.42 3.43 -6.80
CA SER A 73 -7.32 2.91 -7.61
C SER A 73 -6.73 3.99 -8.52
N ARG A 74 -7.58 4.86 -9.09
CA ARG A 74 -7.15 6.03 -9.89
C ARG A 74 -6.35 7.02 -9.06
N THR A 75 -6.82 7.34 -7.85
CA THR A 75 -6.12 8.25 -6.93
C THR A 75 -4.76 7.71 -6.52
N LEU A 76 -4.68 6.41 -6.21
CA LEU A 76 -3.42 5.75 -5.88
C LEU A 76 -2.48 5.61 -7.09
N ASP A 77 -2.99 5.42 -8.31
CA ASP A 77 -2.20 5.45 -9.54
C ASP A 77 -1.61 6.85 -9.79
N ASN A 78 -2.39 7.91 -9.54
CA ASN A 78 -1.90 9.28 -9.61
C ASN A 78 -0.79 9.53 -8.57
N ALA A 79 -0.94 9.03 -7.35
CA ALA A 79 0.11 9.08 -6.33
C ALA A 79 1.37 8.33 -6.78
N PHE A 80 1.23 7.13 -7.33
CA PHE A 80 2.33 6.34 -7.87
C PHE A 80 3.11 7.12 -8.94
N LYS A 81 2.42 7.64 -9.96
CA LYS A 81 3.02 8.42 -11.04
C LYS A 81 3.69 9.70 -10.53
N HIS A 82 3.05 10.37 -9.57
CA HIS A 82 3.64 11.55 -8.91
C HIS A 82 4.96 11.21 -8.24
N TYR A 83 5.02 10.14 -7.44
CA TYR A 83 6.26 9.71 -6.78
C TYR A 83 7.33 9.25 -7.75
N VAL A 84 6.97 8.53 -8.83
CA VAL A 84 7.91 8.15 -9.89
C VAL A 84 8.49 9.40 -10.55
N GLY A 85 7.64 10.36 -10.94
CA GLY A 85 8.09 11.63 -11.54
C GLY A 85 8.97 12.47 -10.62
N LYS A 86 8.74 12.42 -9.30
CA LYS A 86 9.58 13.07 -8.27
C LYS A 86 10.84 12.27 -7.92
N LYS A 87 11.04 11.08 -8.47
CA LYS A 87 12.14 10.15 -8.15
C LYS A 87 12.13 9.68 -6.69
N ASP A 88 10.95 9.63 -6.08
CA ASP A 88 10.72 9.07 -4.74
C ASP A 88 10.33 7.59 -4.84
N PHE A 89 11.32 6.70 -4.85
CA PHE A 89 11.09 5.26 -4.89
C PHE A 89 10.23 4.76 -3.73
N VAL A 90 10.44 5.29 -2.52
CA VAL A 90 9.72 4.83 -1.32
C VAL A 90 8.23 5.13 -1.43
N GLY A 91 7.88 6.35 -1.86
CA GLY A 91 6.50 6.75 -2.11
C GLY A 91 5.86 5.93 -3.23
N ALA A 92 6.59 5.71 -4.32
CA ALA A 92 6.11 4.92 -5.46
C ALA A 92 5.82 3.46 -5.06
N ASP A 93 6.75 2.78 -4.36
CA ASP A 93 6.53 1.41 -3.90
C ASP A 93 5.43 1.30 -2.86
N MET A 94 5.30 2.29 -1.97
CA MET A 94 4.20 2.35 -1.01
C MET A 94 2.84 2.50 -1.72
N ALA A 95 2.72 3.39 -2.72
CA ALA A 95 1.49 3.54 -3.51
C ALA A 95 1.14 2.24 -4.26
N ARG A 96 2.13 1.60 -4.92
CA ARG A 96 1.97 0.29 -5.57
C ARG A 96 1.48 -0.78 -4.59
N LYS A 97 2.05 -0.84 -3.38
CA LYS A 97 1.61 -1.78 -2.32
C LYS A 97 0.21 -1.49 -1.80
N PHE A 98 -0.23 -0.23 -1.71
CA PHE A 98 -1.60 0.11 -1.39
C PHE A 98 -2.58 -0.36 -2.46
N ILE A 99 -2.20 -0.24 -3.76
CA ILE A 99 -2.98 -0.78 -4.88
C ILE A 99 -3.06 -2.32 -4.77
N GLN A 100 -1.94 -2.99 -4.51
CA GLN A 100 -1.88 -4.44 -4.29
C GLN A 100 -2.78 -4.86 -3.11
N MET A 101 -2.74 -4.13 -2.00
CA MET A 101 -3.60 -4.38 -0.85
C MET A 101 -5.09 -4.22 -1.19
N GLY A 102 -5.45 -3.28 -2.07
CA GLY A 102 -6.81 -3.14 -2.60
C GLY A 102 -7.27 -4.40 -3.32
N MET A 103 -6.44 -4.93 -4.22
CA MET A 103 -6.68 -6.17 -4.93
C MET A 103 -6.85 -7.37 -3.97
N THR A 104 -5.86 -7.60 -3.11
CA THR A 104 -5.84 -8.78 -2.23
C THR A 104 -6.95 -8.76 -1.19
N ARG A 105 -7.27 -7.58 -0.64
CA ARG A 105 -8.36 -7.44 0.34
C ARG A 105 -9.71 -7.62 -0.32
N ALA A 106 -9.96 -6.99 -1.48
CA ALA A 106 -11.22 -7.19 -2.20
C ALA A 106 -11.40 -8.68 -2.57
N LYS A 107 -10.36 -9.36 -3.13
CA LYS A 107 -10.39 -10.81 -3.43
C LYS A 107 -10.66 -11.65 -2.17
N ARG A 108 -10.06 -11.29 -1.03
CA ARG A 108 -10.32 -11.98 0.24
C ARG A 108 -11.78 -11.88 0.66
N TYR A 109 -12.42 -10.71 0.50
CA TYR A 109 -13.83 -10.52 0.80
C TYR A 109 -14.75 -11.20 -0.23
N ALA A 110 -14.31 -11.36 -1.47
CA ALA A 110 -14.98 -12.17 -2.48
C ALA A 110 -14.92 -13.67 -2.16
N ASN A 111 -13.78 -14.17 -1.68
CA ASN A 111 -13.58 -15.58 -1.38
C ASN A 111 -14.09 -16.02 0.00
N HIS A 112 -14.31 -15.10 0.92
CA HIS A 112 -14.71 -15.41 2.29
C HIS A 112 -15.73 -14.38 2.78
N ALA A 113 -16.93 -14.81 3.12
CA ALA A 113 -17.97 -13.96 3.68
C ALA A 113 -17.43 -13.17 4.90
N GLY A 114 -17.61 -11.83 4.88
CA GLY A 114 -17.03 -10.96 5.91
C GLY A 114 -15.50 -10.89 5.93
N GLY A 115 -14.81 -11.43 4.90
CA GLY A 115 -13.34 -11.44 4.81
C GLY A 115 -12.64 -12.37 5.79
N ARG A 116 -13.36 -13.30 6.42
CA ARG A 116 -12.83 -14.23 7.42
C ARG A 116 -12.16 -15.43 6.77
N LYS A 117 -10.86 -15.31 6.47
CA LYS A 117 -10.06 -16.37 5.84
C LYS A 117 -9.63 -17.48 6.79
N TYR A 118 -9.48 -17.21 8.08
CA TYR A 118 -8.97 -18.14 9.07
C TYR A 118 -9.98 -18.35 10.21
N GLU A 119 -10.00 -19.55 10.77
CA GLU A 119 -10.83 -19.90 11.91
C GLU A 119 -10.53 -19.04 13.13
N LYS A 120 -9.22 -18.88 13.45
CA LYS A 120 -8.73 -18.03 14.53
C LYS A 120 -7.84 -16.91 14.00
N SER A 121 -7.94 -15.73 14.62
CA SER A 121 -7.01 -14.64 14.36
C SER A 121 -5.63 -14.94 14.96
N GLU A 122 -4.58 -14.27 14.48
CA GLU A 122 -3.23 -14.41 15.04
C GLU A 122 -3.21 -13.99 16.52
N LEU A 123 -3.91 -12.90 16.85
CA LEU A 123 -4.07 -12.44 18.23
C LEU A 123 -4.77 -13.47 19.14
N ALA A 124 -5.77 -14.20 18.61
CA ALA A 124 -6.45 -15.23 19.37
C ALA A 124 -5.52 -16.40 19.71
N LEU A 125 -4.69 -16.82 18.74
CA LEU A 125 -3.68 -17.85 18.96
C LEU A 125 -2.56 -17.39 19.90
N GLU A 126 -2.16 -16.14 19.83
CA GLU A 126 -1.16 -15.56 20.74
C GLU A 126 -1.68 -15.54 22.20
N LYS A 127 -2.96 -15.20 22.41
CA LYS A 127 -3.62 -15.28 23.73
C LYS A 127 -3.71 -16.71 24.27
N GLU A 128 -3.79 -17.71 23.38
CA GLU A 128 -3.76 -19.13 23.73
C GLU A 128 -2.32 -19.69 23.94
N GLY A 129 -1.30 -18.83 23.91
CA GLY A 129 0.09 -19.25 24.02
C GLY A 129 0.67 -19.92 22.76
N LYS A 130 -0.06 -19.93 21.65
CA LYS A 130 0.31 -20.58 20.39
C LYS A 130 0.83 -19.56 19.35
N LYS A 131 1.66 -18.62 19.79
CA LYS A 131 2.25 -17.61 18.91
C LYS A 131 3.02 -18.26 17.76
N GLY A 132 2.68 -17.86 16.51
CA GLY A 132 3.34 -18.38 15.31
C GLY A 132 2.85 -19.75 14.83
N ALA A 133 1.86 -20.36 15.47
CA ALA A 133 1.24 -21.60 15.00
C ALA A 133 0.55 -21.40 13.64
N LYS A 134 0.56 -22.44 12.80
CA LYS A 134 -0.12 -22.44 11.51
C LYS A 134 -1.62 -22.32 11.74
N ARG A 135 -2.23 -21.32 11.12
CA ARG A 135 -3.69 -21.06 11.25
C ARG A 135 -4.48 -21.96 10.30
N THR A 136 -5.55 -22.58 10.79
CA THR A 136 -6.52 -23.31 9.97
C THR A 136 -7.26 -22.35 9.05
N GLN A 137 -7.19 -22.60 7.74
CA GLN A 137 -7.87 -21.78 6.74
C GLN A 137 -9.29 -22.30 6.55
N LEU A 138 -10.26 -21.38 6.57
CA LEU A 138 -11.66 -21.68 6.25
C LEU A 138 -11.82 -21.94 4.74
N PRO A 139 -12.75 -22.80 4.32
CA PRO A 139 -13.08 -22.97 2.92
C PRO A 139 -13.58 -21.68 2.31
N LYS A 140 -13.47 -21.54 0.97
CA LYS A 140 -14.04 -20.40 0.27
C LYS A 140 -15.57 -20.44 0.40
N SER A 141 -16.16 -19.28 0.68
CA SER A 141 -17.62 -19.11 0.70
C SER A 141 -18.11 -18.93 -0.73
N THR A 142 -19.23 -19.57 -1.09
CA THR A 142 -19.87 -19.43 -2.38
C THR A 142 -21.20 -18.72 -2.26
N GLY A 143 -21.55 -17.87 -3.25
CA GLY A 143 -22.90 -17.28 -3.36
C GLY A 143 -23.30 -16.28 -2.29
N HIS A 144 -22.38 -15.78 -1.46
CA HIS A 144 -22.71 -14.78 -0.45
C HIS A 144 -22.91 -13.39 -1.07
N LYS A 145 -23.75 -12.58 -0.42
CA LYS A 145 -24.08 -11.22 -0.89
C LYS A 145 -22.83 -10.35 -1.07
N GLY A 146 -22.70 -9.75 -2.25
CA GLY A 146 -21.60 -8.86 -2.58
C GLY A 146 -20.32 -9.55 -3.04
N MET A 147 -20.30 -10.88 -3.21
CA MET A 147 -19.14 -11.63 -3.71
C MET A 147 -18.68 -11.12 -5.09
N GLU A 148 -19.60 -11.01 -6.05
CA GLU A 148 -19.29 -10.56 -7.41
C GLU A 148 -18.79 -9.12 -7.44
N GLU A 149 -19.41 -8.24 -6.66
CA GLU A 149 -18.97 -6.85 -6.55
C GLU A 149 -17.54 -6.75 -6.00
N LYS A 150 -17.21 -7.58 -5.00
CA LYS A 150 -15.85 -7.63 -4.45
C LYS A 150 -14.84 -8.23 -5.41
N LEU A 151 -15.25 -9.21 -6.20
CA LEU A 151 -14.41 -9.76 -7.26
C LEU A 151 -14.13 -8.70 -8.33
N ALA A 152 -15.17 -8.00 -8.80
CA ALA A 152 -15.00 -6.90 -9.75
C ALA A 152 -14.12 -5.77 -9.20
N ALA A 153 -14.29 -5.37 -7.94
CA ALA A 153 -13.42 -4.39 -7.29
C ALA A 153 -11.95 -4.88 -7.22
N SER A 154 -11.71 -6.18 -6.99
CA SER A 154 -10.37 -6.76 -7.03
C SER A 154 -9.74 -6.65 -8.42
N GLU A 155 -10.50 -6.94 -9.49
CA GLU A 155 -10.00 -6.83 -10.87
C GLU A 155 -9.67 -5.39 -11.27
N VAL A 156 -10.41 -4.40 -10.76
CA VAL A 156 -10.08 -2.97 -10.95
C VAL A 156 -8.68 -2.66 -10.42
N PHE A 157 -8.39 -3.04 -9.17
CA PHE A 157 -7.07 -2.84 -8.57
C PHE A 157 -5.99 -3.67 -9.27
N LYS A 158 -6.29 -4.92 -9.69
CA LYS A 158 -5.35 -5.81 -10.39
C LYS A 158 -4.83 -5.18 -11.67
N LYS A 159 -5.71 -4.58 -12.48
CA LYS A 159 -5.34 -3.88 -13.72
C LYS A 159 -4.36 -2.73 -13.46
N VAL A 160 -4.59 -1.93 -12.43
CA VAL A 160 -3.72 -0.81 -12.08
C VAL A 160 -2.39 -1.31 -11.49
N TRP A 161 -2.44 -2.31 -10.60
CA TRP A 161 -1.26 -2.91 -10.00
C TRP A 161 -0.29 -3.49 -11.06
N ARG A 162 -0.79 -4.18 -12.07
CA ARG A 162 0.03 -4.70 -13.18
C ARG A 162 0.78 -3.57 -13.89
N LYS A 163 0.08 -2.49 -14.25
CA LYS A 163 0.71 -1.30 -14.86
C LYS A 163 1.83 -0.73 -14.01
N CYS A 164 1.60 -0.55 -12.71
CA CYS A 164 2.63 -0.04 -11.80
C CYS A 164 3.81 -1.00 -11.65
N THR A 165 3.59 -2.30 -11.73
CA THR A 165 4.64 -3.32 -11.57
C THR A 165 5.52 -3.43 -12.82
N GLU A 166 4.94 -3.20 -13.99
CA GLU A 166 5.59 -3.25 -15.30
C GLU A 166 6.18 -1.91 -15.73
N ASP A 167 5.97 -0.83 -14.95
CA ASP A 167 6.43 0.51 -15.28
C ASP A 167 7.96 0.59 -15.28
N SER A 168 8.53 0.96 -16.44
CA SER A 168 9.99 0.95 -16.67
C SER A 168 10.72 1.97 -15.80
N GLU A 169 10.14 3.16 -15.58
CA GLU A 169 10.74 4.21 -14.74
C GLU A 169 10.76 3.79 -13.28
N TYR A 170 9.68 3.16 -12.81
CA TYR A 170 9.63 2.57 -11.47
C TYR A 170 10.68 1.48 -11.27
N LEU A 171 10.84 0.57 -12.25
CA LEU A 171 11.83 -0.52 -12.17
C LEU A 171 13.27 0.01 -12.16
N GLU A 172 13.55 1.06 -12.93
CA GLU A 172 14.85 1.74 -12.91
C GLU A 172 15.10 2.42 -11.55
N LEU A 173 14.12 3.19 -11.06
CA LEU A 173 14.17 3.87 -9.78
C LEU A 173 14.37 2.88 -8.61
N LYS A 174 13.77 1.69 -8.69
CA LYS A 174 13.99 0.60 -7.74
C LYS A 174 15.44 0.12 -7.74
N ARG A 175 16.03 -0.09 -8.92
CA ARG A 175 17.42 -0.52 -9.07
C ARG A 175 18.40 0.52 -8.54
N GLU A 176 18.16 1.80 -8.86
CA GLU A 176 18.98 2.92 -8.36
C GLU A 176 18.91 2.99 -6.83
N TRP A 177 17.72 2.98 -6.27
CA TRP A 177 17.53 3.02 -4.82
C TRP A 177 18.23 1.84 -4.12
N GLN A 178 18.17 0.63 -4.69
CA GLN A 178 18.87 -0.55 -4.14
C GLN A 178 20.40 -0.36 -4.16
N LYS A 179 20.96 0.19 -5.22
CA LYS A 179 22.40 0.51 -5.33
C LYS A 179 22.81 1.56 -4.28
N GLU A 180 22.04 2.64 -4.17
CA GLU A 180 22.29 3.71 -3.21
C GLU A 180 22.22 3.19 -1.76
N LYS A 181 21.20 2.39 -1.43
CA LYS A 181 21.06 1.80 -0.09
C LYS A 181 22.25 0.91 0.25
N LYS A 182 22.68 0.06 -0.70
CA LYS A 182 23.88 -0.78 -0.50
C LYS A 182 25.14 0.05 -0.27
N ALA A 183 25.35 1.12 -1.05
CA ALA A 183 26.48 2.02 -0.89
C ALA A 183 26.44 2.76 0.47
N TYR A 184 25.26 3.24 0.87
CA TYR A 184 25.07 3.92 2.16
C TYR A 184 25.42 3.02 3.35
N VAL A 185 24.92 1.78 3.36
CA VAL A 185 25.21 0.80 4.42
C VAL A 185 26.70 0.41 4.42
N LYS A 186 27.31 0.24 3.25
CA LYS A 186 28.75 -0.07 3.12
C LYS A 186 29.63 1.08 3.65
N ALA A 187 29.20 2.32 3.50
CA ALA A 187 29.90 3.50 4.02
C ALA A 187 29.69 3.71 5.54
N GLY A 188 29.04 2.78 6.26
CA GLY A 188 28.79 2.87 7.70
C GLY A 188 27.56 3.69 8.05
N GLY A 189 26.68 3.98 7.09
CA GLY A 189 25.42 4.64 7.34
C GLY A 189 24.51 3.81 8.25
N GLU A 190 24.07 4.40 9.36
CA GLU A 190 23.11 3.77 10.26
C GLU A 190 21.69 3.85 9.67
N VAL A 191 21.02 2.72 9.63
CA VAL A 191 19.64 2.60 9.20
C VAL A 191 18.78 2.25 10.40
N GLU A 192 18.00 3.20 10.91
CA GLU A 192 16.98 2.90 11.91
C GLU A 192 15.93 1.99 11.28
N LYS A 193 15.85 0.76 11.77
CA LYS A 193 14.79 -0.16 11.35
C LYS A 193 13.48 0.31 11.94
N GLN A 194 12.55 0.75 11.12
CA GLN A 194 11.17 0.89 11.58
C GLN A 194 10.68 -0.49 12.05
N VAL A 195 10.30 -0.57 13.32
CA VAL A 195 9.82 -1.82 13.93
C VAL A 195 8.44 -2.13 13.32
N TYR A 196 8.45 -3.04 12.36
CA TYR A 196 7.20 -3.62 11.86
C TYR A 196 6.55 -4.39 13.01
N GLY A 197 5.39 -3.94 13.46
CA GLY A 197 4.70 -4.48 14.63
C GLY A 197 4.64 -6.01 14.65
N SER A 198 4.96 -6.56 15.83
CA SER A 198 5.04 -7.95 16.26
C SER A 198 6.12 -8.85 15.63
N GLY A 199 7.33 -8.77 16.15
CA GLY A 199 8.09 -9.90 16.64
C GLY A 199 8.47 -11.05 15.71
N LYS A 200 8.92 -10.83 14.47
CA LYS A 200 9.84 -11.80 13.83
C LYS A 200 11.08 -11.08 13.36
N LYS A 201 12.23 -11.34 14.02
CA LYS A 201 13.55 -11.15 13.42
C LYS A 201 13.55 -11.93 12.10
N MET A 202 13.51 -11.24 10.96
CA MET A 202 13.85 -11.86 9.68
C MET A 202 15.35 -12.13 9.71
N VAL A 203 15.70 -13.40 9.82
CA VAL A 203 17.05 -13.89 9.54
C VAL A 203 17.32 -13.60 8.07
N ARG A 204 18.38 -12.85 7.79
CA ARG A 204 18.87 -12.63 6.43
C ARG A 204 19.25 -13.99 5.85
N LYS A 205 18.58 -14.40 4.78
CA LYS A 205 19.16 -15.24 3.75
C LYS A 205 19.50 -14.31 2.61
N ASP A 206 20.81 -14.16 2.37
CA ASP A 206 21.37 -13.56 1.17
C ASP A 206 21.08 -14.53 0.02
N GLU A 207 19.99 -14.30 -0.70
CA GLU A 207 19.71 -15.03 -1.93
C GLU A 207 19.52 -14.02 -3.05
N HIS A 208 20.52 -13.98 -3.90
CA HIS A 208 20.50 -13.43 -5.24
C HIS A 208 19.56 -14.32 -6.08
N GLU A 209 18.26 -14.02 -6.12
CA GLU A 209 17.34 -14.64 -7.06
C GLU A 209 16.88 -13.62 -8.09
N ASP A 210 16.92 -14.05 -9.34
CA ASP A 210 16.59 -13.27 -10.53
C ASP A 210 15.18 -12.66 -10.47
N ILE A 211 15.06 -11.41 -10.91
CA ILE A 211 13.87 -10.57 -10.81
C ILE A 211 12.68 -11.17 -11.58
N ASP A 212 12.94 -11.88 -12.68
CA ASP A 212 11.90 -12.46 -13.54
C ASP A 212 11.16 -13.67 -12.92
N SER A 213 11.82 -14.43 -12.02
CA SER A 213 11.19 -15.54 -11.32
C SER A 213 10.25 -15.07 -10.20
N LYS A 214 10.51 -13.90 -9.60
CA LYS A 214 9.69 -13.34 -8.52
C LYS A 214 8.36 -12.77 -8.98
N ILE A 215 8.28 -12.22 -10.20
CA ILE A 215 7.03 -11.69 -10.77
C ILE A 215 6.03 -12.85 -10.99
N LYS A 216 6.51 -13.99 -11.51
CA LYS A 216 5.67 -15.18 -11.74
C LYS A 216 5.18 -15.84 -10.45
N THR A 217 6.00 -15.85 -9.39
CA THR A 217 5.60 -16.42 -8.09
C THR A 217 4.62 -15.54 -7.32
N GLU A 218 4.69 -14.22 -7.48
CA GLU A 218 3.69 -13.32 -6.87
C GLU A 218 2.30 -13.44 -7.55
N GLU A 219 2.22 -13.78 -8.84
CA GLU A 219 0.95 -14.04 -9.52
C GLU A 219 0.30 -15.37 -9.10
N SER A 220 1.08 -16.42 -8.87
CA SER A 220 0.55 -17.75 -8.48
C SER A 220 -0.04 -17.77 -7.06
N ASP A 221 0.41 -16.90 -6.17
CA ASP A 221 -0.14 -16.81 -4.81
C ASP A 221 -1.53 -16.12 -4.76
N TYR A 222 -1.98 -15.53 -5.89
CA TYR A 222 -3.23 -14.74 -5.97
C TYR A 222 -4.26 -15.32 -6.96
N GLU A 223 -3.93 -16.43 -7.67
CA GLU A 223 -4.91 -17.21 -8.43
C GLU A 223 -5.65 -18.21 -7.54
#